data_fb1e4e4e826b2b00b2645b8f5837e1be
#
_entry.id   fb1e4e4e826b2b00b2645b8f5837e1be
#
_cell.length_a   1.000
_cell.length_b   1.000
_cell.length_c   1.000
_cell.angle_alpha   90.00
_cell.angle_beta   90.00
_cell.angle_gamma   90.00
#
_symmetry.space_group_name_H-M   'P 1'
#
loop_
_entity.id
_entity.type
_entity.pdbx_description
1 polymer ?
#
loop_
_entity_poly.entity_id
_entity_poly.type
_entity_poly.pdbx_seq_one_letter_code
_entity_poly.pdbx_strand_id
1 'polypeptide(L)'
;MTAASHQQCPKCAYVRQEQDTAPEWQCPRCGVAYDKIITAPPADPGAPRKPGASAVARSRGQRFKAFRVTVLLIILIFVGTDTWLTRLRATSWGHPLRVVVYPINGDGSEAAAHYIAKLDVTRFAAIERIVKQQALHYGITLEDPMDIALAKPVNSIPPLPLRDGNMLKTIVWSLRLRLWASKWDGYGGPTPEVRAFTLYYDPKTHPVLEHSTGLEKGMIGVIKLFASDKMTAENNIVMLHELLHTLGATDKYDLRTDQPIYPDGYAEPDLQPRLPQHKAEIMAGRIPLAPNRAEIPDSLADVVIGPKTAHEIGWIK
;
A
#
# COMPACT_ATOMS: atom_id res chain seq x y z
N MET A 1 -53.31 16.91 54.36
CA MET A 1 -52.39 15.75 54.52
C MET A 1 -52.62 14.81 53.35
N THR A 2 -51.86 14.95 52.28
CA THR A 2 -51.97 14.13 51.07
C THR A 2 -51.11 12.88 51.29
N ALA A 3 -51.72 11.71 51.16
CA ALA A 3 -51.05 10.42 51.31
C ALA A 3 -49.95 10.28 50.23
N ALA A 4 -48.72 10.10 50.69
CA ALA A 4 -47.61 9.77 49.78
C ALA A 4 -47.87 8.37 49.15
N SER A 5 -48.16 8.34 47.88
CA SER A 5 -48.31 7.11 47.12
C SER A 5 -46.95 6.40 46.98
N HIS A 6 -46.75 5.32 47.69
CA HIS A 6 -45.55 4.47 47.59
C HIS A 6 -45.55 3.79 46.20
N GLN A 7 -44.96 4.45 45.19
CA GLN A 7 -44.86 3.91 43.84
C GLN A 7 -43.73 2.85 43.76
N GLN A 8 -44.12 1.61 43.52
CA GLN A 8 -43.16 0.50 43.32
C GLN A 8 -42.75 0.36 41.88
N CYS A 9 -41.43 0.24 41.62
CA CYS A 9 -40.91 0.06 40.29
C CYS A 9 -41.24 -1.34 39.74
N PRO A 10 -41.93 -1.48 38.60
CA PRO A 10 -42.29 -2.80 38.04
C PRO A 10 -41.09 -3.55 37.44
N LYS A 11 -39.93 -2.89 37.28
CA LYS A 11 -38.70 -3.54 36.76
C LYS A 11 -37.80 -4.10 37.85
N CYS A 12 -37.60 -3.37 38.95
CA CYS A 12 -36.64 -3.73 39.99
C CYS A 12 -37.23 -3.84 41.39
N ALA A 13 -38.58 -3.73 41.52
CA ALA A 13 -39.34 -3.80 42.77
C ALA A 13 -38.93 -2.74 43.84
N TYR A 14 -38.17 -1.73 43.50
CA TYR A 14 -37.81 -0.63 44.39
C TYR A 14 -39.02 0.19 44.72
N VAL A 15 -39.26 0.47 46.00
CA VAL A 15 -40.35 1.36 46.46
C VAL A 15 -39.74 2.73 46.67
N ARG A 16 -40.31 3.76 45.99
CA ARG A 16 -39.86 5.16 46.09
C ARG A 16 -39.99 5.69 47.50
N GLN A 17 -38.94 6.39 47.96
CA GLN A 17 -38.87 6.99 49.27
C GLN A 17 -38.93 8.50 49.15
N GLU A 18 -39.39 9.22 50.23
CA GLU A 18 -39.55 10.66 50.20
C GLU A 18 -38.23 11.46 50.00
N GLN A 19 -37.11 10.85 50.34
CA GLN A 19 -35.78 11.46 50.14
C GLN A 19 -35.18 11.23 48.75
N ASP A 20 -35.86 10.51 47.87
CA ASP A 20 -35.34 10.24 46.50
C ASP A 20 -35.36 11.54 45.65
N THR A 21 -34.23 11.91 45.10
CA THR A 21 -34.06 13.14 44.28
C THR A 21 -34.35 12.95 42.79
N ALA A 22 -34.58 11.72 42.34
CA ALA A 22 -34.92 11.44 40.94
C ALA A 22 -36.34 11.98 40.62
N PRO A 23 -36.60 12.44 39.36
CA PRO A 23 -37.93 12.88 38.93
C PRO A 23 -39.03 11.84 39.19
N GLU A 24 -40.25 12.27 39.49
CA GLU A 24 -41.38 11.38 39.84
C GLU A 24 -41.68 10.29 38.78
N TRP A 25 -41.41 10.59 37.53
CA TRP A 25 -41.62 9.69 36.41
C TRP A 25 -40.53 8.60 36.25
N GLN A 26 -39.43 8.67 37.00
CA GLN A 26 -38.26 7.82 36.86
C GLN A 26 -37.93 7.05 38.15
N CYS A 27 -37.61 5.76 38.05
CA CYS A 27 -37.19 4.97 39.17
C CYS A 27 -35.80 5.39 39.67
N PRO A 28 -35.61 5.76 40.94
CA PRO A 28 -34.34 6.21 41.50
C PRO A 28 -33.25 5.15 41.47
N ARG A 29 -33.63 3.87 41.49
CA ARG A 29 -32.66 2.74 41.55
C ARG A 29 -32.19 2.25 40.21
N CYS A 30 -33.06 2.17 39.19
CA CYS A 30 -32.72 1.55 37.91
C CYS A 30 -32.90 2.49 36.69
N GLY A 31 -33.28 3.76 36.91
CA GLY A 31 -33.38 4.77 35.87
C GLY A 31 -34.53 4.60 34.85
N VAL A 32 -35.40 3.63 35.03
CA VAL A 32 -36.50 3.36 34.10
C VAL A 32 -37.65 4.32 34.34
N ALA A 33 -38.21 4.84 33.24
CA ALA A 33 -39.44 5.65 33.32
C ALA A 33 -40.65 4.72 33.58
N TYR A 34 -41.50 5.08 34.56
CA TYR A 34 -42.62 4.25 34.99
C TYR A 34 -43.71 4.10 33.90
N ASP A 35 -43.88 5.10 33.08
CA ASP A 35 -44.85 5.15 31.96
C ASP A 35 -44.47 4.26 30.76
N LYS A 36 -43.17 3.94 30.62
CA LYS A 36 -42.68 3.03 29.56
C LYS A 36 -42.90 1.54 29.85
N ILE A 37 -43.37 1.18 31.06
CA ILE A 37 -43.71 -0.19 31.47
C ILE A 37 -45.20 -0.35 31.63
N ILE A 38 -46.01 0.34 30.85
CA ILE A 38 -47.43 0.09 30.79
C ILE A 38 -47.67 -1.23 30.05
N THR A 39 -47.84 -2.25 30.83
CA THR A 39 -48.74 -3.42 30.68
C THR A 39 -49.20 -3.73 29.27
N ALA A 40 -48.63 -4.79 28.74
CA ALA A 40 -49.41 -5.60 27.81
C ALA A 40 -50.70 -6.08 28.57
N PRO A 41 -51.89 -5.95 28.01
CA PRO A 41 -53.12 -6.48 28.62
C PRO A 41 -52.92 -7.99 28.88
N PRO A 42 -53.55 -8.58 29.93
CA PRO A 42 -53.43 -9.99 30.21
C PRO A 42 -53.82 -10.82 28.97
N ALA A 43 -52.94 -11.74 28.56
CA ALA A 43 -53.15 -12.56 27.40
C ALA A 43 -54.44 -13.39 27.61
N ASP A 44 -55.35 -13.27 26.68
CA ASP A 44 -56.54 -14.13 26.60
C ASP A 44 -56.11 -15.59 26.41
N PRO A 45 -56.44 -16.51 27.33
CA PRO A 45 -56.02 -17.90 27.25
C PRO A 45 -56.53 -18.65 26.03
N GLY A 46 -57.48 -18.08 25.25
CA GLY A 46 -58.14 -18.74 24.13
C GLY A 46 -57.74 -18.28 22.72
N ALA A 47 -56.82 -17.28 22.60
CA ALA A 47 -56.47 -16.80 21.27
C ALA A 47 -55.40 -17.70 20.59
N PRO A 48 -55.60 -18.13 19.31
CA PRO A 48 -54.61 -18.93 18.60
C PRO A 48 -53.34 -18.11 18.39
N ARG A 49 -52.20 -18.55 18.96
CA ARG A 49 -50.90 -17.93 18.80
C ARG A 49 -50.49 -17.96 17.32
N LYS A 50 -50.55 -16.84 16.63
CA LYS A 50 -49.95 -16.72 15.30
C LYS A 50 -48.44 -16.99 15.43
N PRO A 51 -47.85 -17.93 14.65
CA PRO A 51 -46.42 -18.19 14.70
C PRO A 51 -45.68 -16.92 14.31
N GLY A 52 -44.81 -16.46 15.20
CA GLY A 52 -44.19 -15.14 15.11
C GLY A 52 -43.34 -14.94 13.85
N ALA A 53 -43.77 -14.02 13.00
CA ALA A 53 -43.06 -13.55 11.81
C ALA A 53 -41.65 -12.99 12.11
N SER A 54 -41.28 -12.82 13.40
CA SER A 54 -40.01 -12.25 13.84
C SER A 54 -38.81 -13.20 13.81
N ALA A 55 -39.03 -14.51 13.93
CA ALA A 55 -37.93 -15.49 13.95
C ALA A 55 -37.34 -15.75 12.56
N VAL A 56 -38.17 -15.76 11.51
CA VAL A 56 -37.76 -16.01 10.12
C VAL A 56 -37.02 -14.78 9.55
N ALA A 57 -37.45 -13.57 9.89
CA ALA A 57 -36.81 -12.34 9.45
C ALA A 57 -35.39 -12.14 10.08
N ARG A 58 -35.21 -12.53 11.36
CA ARG A 58 -33.91 -12.54 12.03
C ARG A 58 -32.94 -13.54 11.42
N SER A 59 -33.39 -14.72 11.04
CA SER A 59 -32.55 -15.77 10.44
C SER A 59 -32.03 -15.35 9.03
N ARG A 60 -32.87 -14.67 8.23
CA ARG A 60 -32.51 -14.22 6.88
C ARG A 60 -31.46 -13.08 6.92
N GLY A 61 -31.60 -12.14 7.83
CA GLY A 61 -30.62 -11.06 8.02
C GLY A 61 -29.27 -11.56 8.57
N GLN A 62 -29.26 -12.54 9.46
CA GLN A 62 -28.03 -13.16 9.96
C GLN A 62 -27.34 -14.00 8.89
N ARG A 63 -28.05 -14.77 8.10
CA ARG A 63 -27.51 -15.55 6.97
C ARG A 63 -26.89 -14.63 5.91
N PHE A 64 -27.54 -13.51 5.59
CA PHE A 64 -27.01 -12.53 4.65
C PHE A 64 -25.74 -11.83 5.18
N LYS A 65 -25.70 -11.49 6.47
CA LYS A 65 -24.49 -10.97 7.12
C LYS A 65 -23.37 -12.01 7.11
N ALA A 66 -23.65 -13.25 7.49
CA ALA A 66 -22.67 -14.34 7.48
C ALA A 66 -22.14 -14.57 6.06
N PHE A 67 -22.99 -14.63 5.05
CA PHE A 67 -22.61 -14.77 3.65
C PHE A 67 -21.66 -13.64 3.20
N ARG A 68 -21.99 -12.37 3.50
CA ARG A 68 -21.13 -11.23 3.17
C ARG A 68 -19.76 -11.32 3.86
N VAL A 69 -19.74 -11.68 5.14
CA VAL A 69 -18.49 -11.85 5.91
C VAL A 69 -17.66 -12.99 5.31
N THR A 70 -18.30 -14.13 4.99
CA THR A 70 -17.61 -15.27 4.36
C THR A 70 -17.01 -14.90 3.01
N VAL A 71 -17.76 -14.20 2.15
CA VAL A 71 -17.25 -13.73 0.85
C VAL A 71 -16.08 -12.77 1.03
N LEU A 72 -16.17 -11.82 1.96
CA LEU A 72 -15.07 -10.89 2.25
C LEU A 72 -13.83 -11.61 2.78
N LEU A 73 -14.01 -12.63 3.64
CA LEU A 73 -12.90 -13.45 4.12
C LEU A 73 -12.24 -14.26 3.00
N ILE A 74 -13.03 -14.86 2.11
CA ILE A 74 -12.51 -15.59 0.95
C ILE A 74 -11.69 -14.66 0.05
N ILE A 75 -12.21 -13.46 -0.25
CA ILE A 75 -11.49 -12.46 -1.03
C ILE A 75 -10.18 -12.05 -0.32
N LEU A 76 -10.24 -11.81 0.98
CA LEU A 76 -9.06 -11.44 1.78
C LEU A 76 -7.99 -12.55 1.78
N ILE A 77 -8.41 -13.80 1.97
CA ILE A 77 -7.51 -14.97 1.93
C ILE A 77 -6.90 -15.09 0.53
N PHE A 78 -7.71 -15.02 -0.52
CA PHE A 78 -7.24 -15.13 -1.90
C PHE A 78 -6.22 -14.03 -2.24
N VAL A 79 -6.57 -12.76 -1.97
CA VAL A 79 -5.65 -11.62 -2.20
C VAL A 79 -4.39 -11.71 -1.34
N GLY A 80 -4.52 -12.15 -0.09
CA GLY A 80 -3.39 -12.31 0.82
C GLY A 80 -2.44 -13.44 0.39
N THR A 81 -2.98 -14.59 0.00
CA THR A 81 -2.16 -15.73 -0.45
C THR A 81 -1.49 -15.46 -1.81
N ASP A 82 -2.20 -14.87 -2.76
CA ASP A 82 -1.64 -14.48 -4.06
C ASP A 82 -0.47 -13.49 -3.89
N THR A 83 -0.68 -12.45 -3.09
CA THR A 83 0.38 -11.47 -2.79
C THR A 83 1.59 -12.11 -2.12
N TRP A 84 1.36 -12.98 -1.14
CA TRP A 84 2.42 -13.66 -0.42
C TRP A 84 3.22 -14.61 -1.30
N LEU A 85 2.53 -15.43 -2.13
CA LEU A 85 3.17 -16.34 -3.08
C LEU A 85 3.97 -15.59 -4.15
N THR A 86 3.42 -14.50 -4.70
CA THR A 86 4.13 -13.69 -5.70
C THR A 86 5.39 -13.08 -5.10
N ARG A 87 5.32 -12.55 -3.87
CA ARG A 87 6.49 -12.03 -3.17
C ARG A 87 7.53 -13.11 -2.92
N LEU A 88 7.13 -14.28 -2.40
CA LEU A 88 8.06 -15.39 -2.16
C LEU A 88 8.77 -15.81 -3.45
N ARG A 89 8.07 -15.87 -4.57
CA ARG A 89 8.66 -16.18 -5.87
C ARG A 89 9.66 -15.11 -6.30
N ALA A 90 9.24 -13.84 -6.23
CA ALA A 90 10.07 -12.70 -6.64
C ALA A 90 11.35 -12.55 -5.79
N THR A 91 11.29 -12.87 -4.50
CA THR A 91 12.44 -12.78 -3.57
C THR A 91 13.18 -14.10 -3.36
N SER A 92 12.79 -15.18 -4.05
CA SER A 92 13.49 -16.48 -3.97
C SER A 92 14.73 -16.54 -4.86
N TRP A 93 14.79 -15.68 -5.88
CA TRP A 93 15.88 -15.61 -6.87
C TRP A 93 16.26 -16.97 -7.48
N GLY A 94 15.26 -17.87 -7.57
CA GLY A 94 15.39 -19.14 -8.26
C GLY A 94 15.20 -19.04 -9.79
N HIS A 95 14.72 -17.90 -10.26
CA HIS A 95 14.50 -17.54 -11.66
C HIS A 95 14.63 -16.01 -11.83
N PRO A 96 14.84 -15.52 -13.07
CA PRO A 96 14.85 -14.08 -13.34
C PRO A 96 13.59 -13.37 -12.86
N LEU A 97 13.76 -12.22 -12.21
CA LEU A 97 12.65 -11.32 -11.90
C LEU A 97 12.19 -10.61 -13.18
N ARG A 98 11.01 -10.96 -13.66
CA ARG A 98 10.44 -10.31 -14.85
C ARG A 98 9.70 -9.06 -14.48
N VAL A 99 10.16 -7.93 -15.02
CA VAL A 99 9.57 -6.60 -14.89
C VAL A 99 8.99 -6.20 -16.24
N VAL A 100 7.72 -5.79 -16.27
CA VAL A 100 7.13 -5.21 -17.48
C VAL A 100 6.87 -3.74 -17.25
N VAL A 101 7.42 -2.90 -18.11
CA VAL A 101 7.27 -1.44 -18.11
C VAL A 101 6.09 -1.04 -18.98
N TYR A 102 5.15 -0.29 -18.40
CA TYR A 102 3.98 0.25 -19.08
C TYR A 102 4.09 1.77 -19.16
N PRO A 103 4.53 2.34 -20.30
CA PRO A 103 4.70 3.78 -20.45
C PRO A 103 3.35 4.53 -20.46
N ILE A 104 3.30 5.67 -19.78
CA ILE A 104 2.11 6.53 -19.68
C ILE A 104 2.56 7.97 -19.90
N ASN A 105 1.82 8.72 -20.70
CA ASN A 105 1.99 10.16 -20.78
C ASN A 105 1.38 10.80 -19.52
N GLY A 106 2.24 11.23 -18.59
CA GLY A 106 1.87 11.67 -17.25
C GLY A 106 1.25 13.07 -17.20
N ASP A 107 1.64 13.95 -18.14
CA ASP A 107 1.21 15.35 -18.19
C ASP A 107 0.40 15.71 -19.47
N GLY A 108 0.19 14.75 -20.36
CA GLY A 108 -0.51 14.96 -21.62
C GLY A 108 0.29 15.77 -22.67
N SER A 109 1.58 16.07 -22.41
CA SER A 109 2.41 16.87 -23.32
C SER A 109 2.78 16.10 -24.60
N GLU A 110 3.00 16.86 -25.68
CA GLU A 110 3.55 16.32 -26.92
C GLU A 110 4.99 15.81 -26.72
N ALA A 111 5.75 16.43 -25.85
CA ALA A 111 7.12 16.02 -25.52
C ALA A 111 7.13 14.61 -24.89
N ALA A 112 6.26 14.34 -23.93
CA ALA A 112 6.11 13.02 -23.32
C ALA A 112 5.57 11.99 -24.33
N ALA A 113 4.58 12.35 -25.15
CA ALA A 113 4.07 11.48 -26.20
C ALA A 113 5.16 11.09 -27.22
N HIS A 114 5.96 12.06 -27.66
CA HIS A 114 7.07 11.83 -28.60
C HIS A 114 8.19 10.98 -28.01
N TYR A 115 8.53 11.21 -26.72
CA TYR A 115 9.51 10.40 -26.01
C TYR A 115 9.04 8.95 -25.90
N ILE A 116 7.79 8.72 -25.46
CA ILE A 116 7.21 7.39 -25.32
C ILE A 116 7.16 6.64 -26.67
N ALA A 117 6.84 7.34 -27.77
CA ALA A 117 6.82 6.74 -29.10
C ALA A 117 8.19 6.22 -29.59
N LYS A 118 9.29 6.74 -29.02
CA LYS A 118 10.68 6.33 -29.32
C LYS A 118 11.30 5.44 -28.24
N LEU A 119 10.55 5.18 -27.16
CA LEU A 119 11.04 4.38 -26.06
C LEU A 119 11.24 2.93 -26.49
N ASP A 120 12.39 2.38 -26.22
CA ASP A 120 12.70 0.97 -26.43
C ASP A 120 13.32 0.35 -25.17
N VAL A 121 13.39 -0.97 -25.12
CA VAL A 121 13.85 -1.73 -23.94
C VAL A 121 15.31 -1.47 -23.59
N THR A 122 16.16 -1.09 -24.54
CA THR A 122 17.60 -0.84 -24.30
C THR A 122 17.85 0.32 -23.34
N ARG A 123 16.84 1.21 -23.16
CA ARG A 123 16.89 2.29 -22.16
C ARG A 123 17.05 1.78 -20.74
N PHE A 124 16.63 0.57 -20.46
CA PHE A 124 16.68 -0.06 -19.13
C PHE A 124 17.88 -0.99 -18.93
N ALA A 125 18.71 -1.21 -19.96
CA ALA A 125 19.85 -2.12 -19.91
C ALA A 125 20.89 -1.81 -18.79
N ALA A 126 20.97 -0.53 -18.35
CA ALA A 126 21.80 -0.15 -17.22
C ALA A 126 21.27 -0.73 -15.89
N ILE A 127 19.95 -0.86 -15.74
CA ILE A 127 19.29 -1.47 -14.56
C ILE A 127 19.63 -2.96 -14.51
N GLU A 128 19.43 -3.68 -15.61
CA GLU A 128 19.73 -5.13 -15.68
C GLU A 128 21.20 -5.40 -15.38
N ARG A 129 22.09 -4.58 -15.93
CA ARG A 129 23.55 -4.69 -15.73
C ARG A 129 23.95 -4.51 -14.27
N ILE A 130 23.46 -3.45 -13.58
CA ILE A 130 23.82 -3.22 -12.18
C ILE A 130 23.22 -4.27 -11.27
N VAL A 131 21.98 -4.72 -11.54
CA VAL A 131 21.35 -5.80 -10.77
C VAL A 131 22.14 -7.10 -10.93
N LYS A 132 22.57 -7.45 -12.14
CA LYS A 132 23.43 -8.63 -12.41
C LYS A 132 24.76 -8.54 -11.64
N GLN A 133 25.43 -7.39 -11.69
CA GLN A 133 26.69 -7.17 -11.00
C GLN A 133 26.55 -7.27 -9.47
N GLN A 134 25.54 -6.64 -8.93
CA GLN A 134 25.31 -6.61 -7.48
C GLN A 134 24.78 -7.97 -6.97
N ALA A 135 23.92 -8.64 -7.70
CA ALA A 135 23.42 -9.98 -7.38
C ALA A 135 24.58 -11.00 -7.30
N LEU A 136 25.51 -10.95 -8.25
CA LEU A 136 26.72 -11.79 -8.23
C LEU A 136 27.58 -11.54 -6.98
N HIS A 137 27.73 -10.27 -6.56
CA HIS A 137 28.44 -9.91 -5.33
C HIS A 137 27.84 -10.58 -4.08
N TYR A 138 26.53 -10.77 -4.04
CA TYR A 138 25.82 -11.46 -2.96
C TYR A 138 25.61 -12.95 -3.18
N GLY A 139 26.27 -13.56 -4.18
CA GLY A 139 26.24 -14.99 -4.43
C GLY A 139 25.03 -15.49 -5.21
N ILE A 140 24.24 -14.61 -5.81
CA ILE A 140 23.19 -14.98 -6.74
C ILE A 140 23.83 -15.30 -8.10
N THR A 141 23.73 -16.56 -8.53
CA THR A 141 24.43 -17.07 -9.74
C THR A 141 23.55 -17.10 -10.98
N LEU A 142 22.38 -16.46 -10.96
CA LEU A 142 21.55 -16.32 -12.16
C LEU A 142 22.32 -15.52 -13.23
N GLU A 143 22.28 -16.01 -14.47
CA GLU A 143 22.91 -15.33 -15.59
C GLU A 143 22.30 -13.94 -15.79
N ASP A 144 20.96 -13.85 -15.77
CA ASP A 144 20.20 -12.61 -15.87
C ASP A 144 19.18 -12.56 -14.72
N PRO A 145 19.55 -11.95 -13.56
CA PRO A 145 18.67 -11.92 -12.39
C PRO A 145 17.41 -11.07 -12.58
N MET A 146 17.42 -10.14 -13.53
CA MET A 146 16.30 -9.28 -13.89
C MET A 146 16.13 -9.25 -15.40
N ASP A 147 14.89 -9.35 -15.87
CA ASP A 147 14.47 -9.30 -17.26
C ASP A 147 13.42 -8.20 -17.41
N ILE A 148 13.76 -7.12 -18.13
CA ILE A 148 12.89 -5.97 -18.32
C ILE A 148 12.29 -6.01 -19.74
N ALA A 149 10.97 -6.07 -19.80
CA ALA A 149 10.22 -5.97 -21.05
C ALA A 149 9.41 -4.68 -21.12
N LEU A 150 9.16 -4.19 -22.33
CA LEU A 150 8.39 -3.00 -22.61
C LEU A 150 7.03 -3.37 -23.18
N ALA A 151 5.96 -2.95 -22.53
CA ALA A 151 4.60 -3.07 -23.02
C ALA A 151 4.20 -1.90 -23.92
N LYS A 152 3.05 -2.02 -24.59
CA LYS A 152 2.45 -0.89 -25.31
C LYS A 152 2.08 0.23 -24.33
N PRO A 153 2.16 1.50 -24.77
CA PRO A 153 1.74 2.64 -23.94
C PRO A 153 0.29 2.51 -23.45
N VAL A 154 0.07 2.91 -22.20
CA VAL A 154 -1.24 2.90 -21.56
C VAL A 154 -1.85 4.31 -21.59
N ASN A 155 -3.04 4.44 -22.17
CA ASN A 155 -3.77 5.72 -22.28
C ASN A 155 -4.71 5.97 -21.09
N SER A 156 -4.22 5.75 -19.88
CA SER A 156 -4.97 5.98 -18.65
C SER A 156 -4.03 6.28 -17.50
N ILE A 157 -4.40 7.23 -16.67
CA ILE A 157 -3.62 7.56 -15.45
C ILE A 157 -4.03 6.62 -14.32
N PRO A 158 -3.08 6.03 -13.57
CA PRO A 158 -3.38 5.20 -12.41
C PRO A 158 -4.05 6.02 -11.29
N PRO A 159 -4.90 5.38 -10.46
CA PRO A 159 -5.44 6.03 -9.28
C PRO A 159 -4.31 6.42 -8.32
N LEU A 160 -4.23 7.71 -7.98
CA LEU A 160 -3.22 8.25 -7.07
C LEU A 160 -3.59 7.95 -5.61
N PRO A 161 -2.59 7.77 -4.71
CA PRO A 161 -2.82 7.60 -3.29
C PRO A 161 -3.48 8.87 -2.69
N LEU A 162 -4.36 8.65 -1.71
CA LEU A 162 -5.00 9.76 -1.01
C LEU A 162 -4.04 10.32 0.05
N ARG A 163 -3.80 11.62 0.03
CA ARG A 163 -2.88 12.31 0.98
C ARG A 163 -3.33 12.19 2.45
N ASP A 164 -4.63 11.99 2.71
CA ASP A 164 -5.22 11.88 4.07
C ASP A 164 -5.47 10.41 4.46
N GLY A 165 -4.48 9.55 4.32
CA GLY A 165 -4.61 8.11 4.39
C GLY A 165 -4.95 7.56 5.78
N ASN A 166 -6.24 7.34 6.08
CA ASN A 166 -6.57 6.34 7.07
C ASN A 166 -6.43 4.93 6.43
N MET A 167 -6.21 3.90 7.26
CA MET A 167 -5.98 2.52 6.81
C MET A 167 -7.05 2.02 5.80
N LEU A 168 -8.32 2.35 6.00
CA LEU A 168 -9.40 1.93 5.09
C LEU A 168 -9.29 2.58 3.71
N LYS A 169 -8.96 3.87 3.65
CA LYS A 169 -8.76 4.58 2.38
C LYS A 169 -7.57 3.99 1.61
N THR A 170 -6.48 3.66 2.30
CA THR A 170 -5.29 3.01 1.72
C THR A 170 -5.64 1.62 1.15
N ILE A 171 -6.43 0.82 1.88
CA ILE A 171 -6.90 -0.49 1.38
C ILE A 171 -7.75 -0.31 0.11
N VAL A 172 -8.72 0.60 0.12
CA VAL A 172 -9.58 0.86 -1.03
C VAL A 172 -8.77 1.35 -2.24
N TRP A 173 -7.83 2.27 -2.01
CA TRP A 173 -6.92 2.73 -3.06
C TRP A 173 -6.08 1.58 -3.63
N SER A 174 -5.48 0.77 -2.80
CA SER A 174 -4.68 -0.41 -3.20
C SER A 174 -5.50 -1.38 -4.06
N LEU A 175 -6.76 -1.67 -3.69
CA LEU A 175 -7.65 -2.51 -4.48
C LEU A 175 -8.01 -1.87 -5.83
N ARG A 176 -8.29 -0.56 -5.84
CA ARG A 176 -8.55 0.19 -7.08
C ARG A 176 -7.34 0.16 -8.03
N LEU A 177 -6.13 0.35 -7.49
CA LEU A 177 -4.90 0.29 -8.28
C LEU A 177 -4.68 -1.10 -8.89
N ARG A 178 -4.92 -2.18 -8.13
CA ARG A 178 -4.82 -3.56 -8.63
C ARG A 178 -5.82 -3.85 -9.75
N LEU A 179 -7.09 -3.44 -9.57
CA LEU A 179 -8.13 -3.58 -10.59
C LEU A 179 -7.80 -2.77 -11.85
N TRP A 180 -7.30 -1.55 -11.65
CA TRP A 180 -6.86 -0.69 -12.75
C TRP A 180 -5.68 -1.32 -13.48
N ALA A 181 -4.65 -1.77 -12.78
CA ALA A 181 -3.47 -2.43 -13.35
C ALA A 181 -3.84 -3.70 -14.13
N SER A 182 -4.73 -4.53 -13.59
CA SER A 182 -5.24 -5.73 -14.29
C SER A 182 -6.01 -5.39 -15.58
N LYS A 183 -6.78 -4.30 -15.58
CA LYS A 183 -7.51 -3.83 -16.78
C LYS A 183 -6.57 -3.36 -17.88
N TRP A 184 -5.44 -2.75 -17.50
CA TRP A 184 -4.49 -2.14 -18.43
C TRP A 184 -3.26 -3.01 -18.69
N ASP A 185 -3.22 -4.22 -18.15
CA ASP A 185 -2.20 -5.23 -18.43
C ASP A 185 -2.41 -5.81 -19.83
N GLY A 186 -1.90 -5.10 -20.82
CA GLY A 186 -1.97 -5.47 -22.24
C GLY A 186 -0.69 -6.14 -22.75
N TYR A 187 0.18 -6.64 -21.85
CA TYR A 187 1.39 -7.33 -22.25
C TYR A 187 1.08 -8.73 -22.76
N GLY A 188 1.50 -9.03 -24.00
CA GLY A 188 1.23 -10.32 -24.63
C GLY A 188 2.28 -11.42 -24.36
N GLY A 189 3.27 -11.14 -23.53
CA GLY A 189 4.32 -12.08 -23.15
C GLY A 189 4.01 -12.86 -21.87
N PRO A 190 5.02 -13.56 -21.30
CA PRO A 190 4.87 -14.28 -20.04
C PRO A 190 4.49 -13.35 -18.89
N THR A 191 3.70 -13.87 -17.93
CA THR A 191 3.21 -13.09 -16.78
C THR A 191 4.36 -12.46 -15.99
N PRO A 192 4.39 -11.12 -15.81
CA PRO A 192 5.42 -10.46 -15.02
C PRO A 192 5.21 -10.67 -13.52
N GLU A 193 6.32 -10.73 -12.76
CA GLU A 193 6.29 -10.59 -11.32
C GLU A 193 6.03 -9.14 -10.93
N VAL A 194 6.65 -8.17 -11.62
CA VAL A 194 6.50 -6.73 -11.33
C VAL A 194 5.91 -5.99 -12.53
N ARG A 195 4.89 -5.18 -12.27
CA ARG A 195 4.32 -4.24 -13.24
C ARG A 195 4.74 -2.82 -12.89
N ALA A 196 5.58 -2.22 -13.74
CA ALA A 196 6.09 -0.86 -13.58
C ALA A 196 5.31 0.10 -14.51
N PHE A 197 4.37 0.84 -13.98
CA PHE A 197 3.65 1.90 -14.71
C PHE A 197 4.46 3.19 -14.61
N THR A 198 5.13 3.56 -15.71
CA THR A 198 6.04 4.70 -15.78
C THR A 198 5.35 5.91 -16.40
N LEU A 199 5.14 6.95 -15.58
CA LEU A 199 4.53 8.22 -15.99
C LEU A 199 5.63 9.17 -16.42
N TYR A 200 5.66 9.52 -17.69
CA TYR A 200 6.64 10.43 -18.27
C TYR A 200 6.10 11.85 -18.31
N TYR A 201 6.94 12.80 -17.85
CA TYR A 201 6.64 14.23 -17.75
C TYR A 201 7.66 15.05 -18.52
N ASP A 202 7.23 16.14 -19.18
CA ASP A 202 8.14 17.09 -19.83
C ASP A 202 8.94 17.87 -18.76
N PRO A 203 10.29 17.74 -18.72
CA PRO A 203 11.11 18.45 -17.75
C PRO A 203 11.06 19.97 -17.84
N LYS A 204 10.59 20.53 -18.96
CA LYS A 204 10.42 21.98 -19.11
C LYS A 204 9.24 22.52 -18.33
N THR A 205 8.18 21.75 -18.21
CA THR A 205 6.95 22.12 -17.48
C THR A 205 6.93 21.54 -16.07
N HIS A 206 7.66 20.44 -15.85
CA HIS A 206 7.78 19.74 -14.57
C HIS A 206 9.27 19.56 -14.22
N PRO A 207 9.96 20.63 -13.76
CA PRO A 207 11.41 20.56 -13.46
C PRO A 207 11.71 19.69 -12.22
N VAL A 208 10.72 19.44 -11.39
CA VAL A 208 10.80 18.55 -10.21
C VAL A 208 9.59 17.64 -10.24
N LEU A 209 9.81 16.34 -10.07
CA LEU A 209 8.74 15.36 -9.94
C LEU A 209 8.43 15.09 -8.47
N GLU A 210 7.14 14.98 -8.15
CA GLU A 210 6.73 14.48 -6.84
C GLU A 210 7.18 13.01 -6.68
N HIS A 211 7.30 12.55 -5.44
CA HIS A 211 7.70 11.18 -5.14
C HIS A 211 6.88 10.15 -5.94
N SER A 212 7.56 9.14 -6.44
CA SER A 212 6.97 7.94 -7.01
C SER A 212 6.28 7.12 -5.90
N THR A 213 5.54 6.10 -6.27
CA THR A 213 4.84 5.26 -5.30
C THR A 213 5.01 3.79 -5.69
N GLY A 214 5.87 3.08 -4.98
CA GLY A 214 5.94 1.62 -5.03
C GLY A 214 4.84 1.00 -4.15
N LEU A 215 4.04 0.08 -4.69
CA LEU A 215 3.10 -0.72 -3.92
C LEU A 215 3.70 -2.12 -3.68
N GLU A 216 4.45 -2.29 -2.61
CA GLU A 216 5.07 -3.55 -2.19
C GLU A 216 4.06 -4.74 -2.25
N LYS A 217 2.88 -4.57 -1.66
CA LYS A 217 1.86 -5.63 -1.56
C LYS A 217 1.17 -6.00 -2.87
N GLY A 218 1.59 -5.48 -4.01
CA GLY A 218 0.97 -5.77 -5.30
C GLY A 218 1.96 -6.00 -6.41
N MET A 219 3.25 -5.87 -6.13
CA MET A 219 4.30 -5.90 -7.14
C MET A 219 3.99 -4.92 -8.30
N ILE A 220 3.45 -3.75 -7.93
CA ILE A 220 3.05 -2.68 -8.84
C ILE A 220 3.82 -1.42 -8.47
N GLY A 221 4.64 -0.91 -9.37
CA GLY A 221 5.27 0.39 -9.28
C GLY A 221 4.49 1.44 -10.09
N VAL A 222 4.25 2.61 -9.52
CA VAL A 222 3.78 3.81 -10.24
C VAL A 222 4.90 4.83 -10.15
N ILE A 223 5.70 4.93 -11.21
CA ILE A 223 7.00 5.59 -11.22
C ILE A 223 6.92 6.83 -12.10
N LYS A 224 7.28 7.98 -11.55
CA LYS A 224 7.32 9.25 -12.28
C LYS A 224 8.72 9.48 -12.82
N LEU A 225 8.83 9.72 -14.12
CA LEU A 225 10.09 9.85 -14.85
C LEU A 225 10.04 11.05 -15.80
N PHE A 226 11.20 11.55 -16.19
CA PHE A 226 11.30 12.62 -17.15
C PHE A 226 11.27 12.11 -18.60
N ALA A 227 10.52 12.77 -19.43
CA ALA A 227 10.45 12.52 -20.88
C ALA A 227 11.64 13.17 -21.61
N SER A 228 12.86 12.73 -21.30
CA SER A 228 14.09 13.28 -21.86
C SER A 228 15.20 12.24 -21.96
N ASP A 229 15.82 12.15 -23.14
CA ASP A 229 16.98 11.27 -23.36
C ASP A 229 18.18 11.66 -22.48
N LYS A 230 18.33 12.94 -22.16
CA LYS A 230 19.40 13.47 -21.31
C LYS A 230 19.25 13.02 -19.85
N MET A 231 18.04 12.69 -19.44
CA MET A 231 17.73 12.27 -18.06
C MET A 231 17.58 10.75 -17.90
N THR A 232 18.01 9.98 -18.93
CA THR A 232 17.90 8.50 -18.89
C THR A 232 18.65 7.91 -17.69
N ALA A 233 19.80 8.42 -17.33
CA ALA A 233 20.60 7.94 -16.20
C ALA A 233 19.86 8.16 -14.87
N GLU A 234 19.34 9.34 -14.63
CA GLU A 234 18.53 9.69 -13.46
C GLU A 234 17.24 8.87 -13.41
N ASN A 235 16.53 8.76 -14.53
CA ASN A 235 15.33 7.92 -14.64
C ASN A 235 15.61 6.46 -14.24
N ASN A 236 16.76 5.91 -14.63
CA ASN A 236 17.12 4.53 -14.29
C ASN A 236 17.44 4.36 -12.81
N ILE A 237 18.02 5.38 -12.14
CA ILE A 237 18.25 5.36 -10.69
C ILE A 237 16.89 5.34 -9.98
N VAL A 238 15.99 6.27 -10.32
CA VAL A 238 14.64 6.33 -9.74
C VAL A 238 13.88 5.04 -10.00
N MET A 239 13.94 4.52 -11.23
CA MET A 239 13.25 3.28 -11.58
C MET A 239 13.77 2.09 -10.78
N LEU A 240 15.08 1.91 -10.63
CA LEU A 240 15.64 0.83 -9.82
C LEU A 240 15.24 0.96 -8.36
N HIS A 241 15.34 2.17 -7.77
CA HIS A 241 14.90 2.46 -6.41
C HIS A 241 13.43 2.00 -6.17
N GLU A 242 12.53 2.43 -7.04
CA GLU A 242 11.09 2.07 -6.93
C GLU A 242 10.82 0.58 -7.19
N LEU A 243 11.57 -0.06 -8.08
CA LEU A 243 11.49 -1.50 -8.28
C LEU A 243 11.90 -2.27 -7.02
N LEU A 244 12.96 -1.84 -6.32
CA LEU A 244 13.38 -2.47 -5.07
C LEU A 244 12.36 -2.30 -3.96
N HIS A 245 11.61 -1.19 -3.91
CA HIS A 245 10.45 -1.06 -3.02
C HIS A 245 9.37 -2.12 -3.28
N THR A 246 9.14 -2.50 -4.52
CA THR A 246 8.19 -3.59 -4.82
C THR A 246 8.64 -4.94 -4.27
N LEU A 247 9.94 -5.15 -4.08
CA LEU A 247 10.54 -6.33 -3.48
C LEU A 247 10.63 -6.26 -1.94
N GLY A 248 10.31 -5.12 -1.35
CA GLY A 248 10.27 -4.91 0.10
C GLY A 248 11.45 -4.15 0.67
N ALA A 249 12.30 -3.56 -0.17
CA ALA A 249 13.33 -2.64 0.31
C ALA A 249 12.70 -1.39 0.93
N THR A 250 13.30 -0.89 2.00
CA THR A 250 12.87 0.32 2.70
C THR A 250 13.83 1.47 2.42
N ASP A 251 13.35 2.70 2.50
CA ASP A 251 14.20 3.88 2.38
C ASP A 251 15.29 3.91 3.45
N LYS A 252 16.49 4.37 3.07
CA LYS A 252 17.67 4.50 3.92
C LYS A 252 18.10 5.95 4.08
N TYR A 253 17.18 6.89 3.93
CA TYR A 253 17.39 8.32 4.13
C TYR A 253 16.34 8.92 5.07
N ASP A 254 16.66 10.02 5.69
CA ASP A 254 15.72 10.79 6.52
C ASP A 254 14.79 11.59 5.60
N LEU A 255 13.49 11.30 5.63
CA LEU A 255 12.46 11.92 4.79
C LEU A 255 12.33 13.44 4.94
N ARG A 256 12.89 14.03 6.00
CA ARG A 256 12.84 15.46 6.26
C ARG A 256 14.05 16.21 5.70
N THR A 257 15.20 15.53 5.62
CA THR A 257 16.46 16.14 5.23
C THR A 257 17.05 15.57 3.94
N ASP A 258 16.47 14.48 3.41
CA ASP A 258 16.98 13.69 2.30
C ASP A 258 18.42 13.20 2.50
N GLN A 259 18.89 13.13 3.76
CA GLN A 259 20.24 12.68 4.06
C GLN A 259 20.26 11.16 4.30
N PRO A 260 21.24 10.44 3.70
CA PRO A 260 21.44 9.03 3.97
C PRO A 260 21.64 8.72 5.44
N ILE A 261 20.98 7.68 5.95
CA ILE A 261 21.05 7.26 7.36
C ILE A 261 22.16 6.24 7.52
N TYR A 262 23.16 6.57 8.35
CA TYR A 262 24.24 5.64 8.69
C TYR A 262 23.74 4.53 9.63
N PRO A 263 24.21 3.26 9.48
CA PRO A 263 25.14 2.78 8.45
C PRO A 263 24.45 2.36 7.14
N ASP A 264 23.16 2.03 7.17
CA ASP A 264 22.43 1.32 6.12
C ASP A 264 22.26 2.13 4.82
N GLY A 265 22.29 3.46 4.91
CA GLY A 265 22.21 4.38 3.77
C GLY A 265 23.58 4.77 3.18
N TYR A 266 24.67 4.16 3.66
CA TYR A 266 26.02 4.42 3.17
C TYR A 266 26.50 3.27 2.30
N ALA A 267 27.07 3.61 1.14
CA ALA A 267 27.63 2.61 0.22
C ALA A 267 28.90 1.93 0.78
N GLU A 268 29.68 2.70 1.54
CA GLU A 268 30.97 2.30 2.12
C GLU A 268 30.97 2.63 3.62
N PRO A 269 30.16 1.92 4.46
CA PRO A 269 29.98 2.27 5.88
C PRO A 269 31.25 2.16 6.72
N ASP A 270 32.20 1.32 6.31
CA ASP A 270 33.46 1.07 7.00
C ASP A 270 34.61 1.98 6.55
N LEU A 271 34.35 2.89 5.59
CA LEU A 271 35.36 3.83 5.10
C LEU A 271 35.96 4.72 6.21
N GLN A 272 37.28 4.94 6.18
CA GLN A 272 37.98 5.79 7.15
C GLN A 272 38.87 6.82 6.40
N PRO A 273 38.62 8.12 6.48
CA PRO A 273 37.44 8.75 7.16
C PRO A 273 36.13 8.38 6.48
N ARG A 274 35.03 8.35 7.26
CA ARG A 274 33.71 7.94 6.77
C ARG A 274 33.18 8.77 5.60
N LEU A 275 33.59 10.02 5.53
CA LEU A 275 33.17 10.99 4.51
C LEU A 275 34.41 11.61 3.84
N PRO A 276 34.34 11.95 2.56
CA PRO A 276 33.20 11.70 1.66
C PRO A 276 33.08 10.22 1.27
N GLN A 277 31.85 9.78 0.96
CA GLN A 277 31.59 8.51 0.27
C GLN A 277 31.81 8.69 -1.23
N HIS A 278 32.09 7.60 -1.95
CA HIS A 278 32.31 7.63 -3.40
C HIS A 278 31.08 7.18 -4.21
N LYS A 279 30.16 6.45 -3.55
CA LYS A 279 28.95 5.92 -4.16
C LYS A 279 27.73 6.15 -3.30
N ALA A 280 26.54 6.02 -3.91
CA ALA A 280 25.27 6.00 -3.23
C ALA A 280 24.82 4.58 -2.92
N GLU A 281 24.26 4.34 -1.75
CA GLU A 281 23.37 3.21 -1.55
C GLU A 281 22.04 3.52 -2.25
N ILE A 282 21.51 2.58 -3.04
CA ILE A 282 20.36 2.82 -3.94
C ILE A 282 19.12 3.30 -3.19
N MET A 283 18.80 2.71 -2.01
CA MET A 283 17.64 3.09 -1.21
C MET A 283 17.88 4.36 -0.38
N ALA A 284 19.09 4.88 -0.32
CA ALA A 284 19.40 6.21 0.19
C ALA A 284 19.40 7.29 -0.90
N GLY A 285 19.60 6.90 -2.16
CA GLY A 285 19.44 7.75 -3.33
C GLY A 285 20.48 8.87 -3.49
N ARG A 286 21.44 9.00 -2.55
CA ARG A 286 22.44 10.09 -2.54
C ARG A 286 23.79 9.60 -2.06
N ILE A 287 24.85 10.24 -2.54
CA ILE A 287 26.25 10.05 -2.11
C ILE A 287 26.52 11.00 -0.93
N PRO A 288 26.74 10.53 0.30
CA PRO A 288 27.10 11.38 1.44
C PRO A 288 28.49 11.99 1.26
N LEU A 289 28.59 13.30 1.19
CA LEU A 289 29.88 14.01 1.03
C LEU A 289 30.36 14.68 2.33
N ALA A 290 29.40 15.14 3.15
CA ALA A 290 29.66 15.76 4.45
C ALA A 290 28.43 15.49 5.36
N PRO A 291 28.50 15.75 6.68
CA PRO A 291 27.43 15.43 7.62
C PRO A 291 26.04 15.96 7.22
N ASN A 292 25.97 17.06 6.48
CA ASN A 292 24.72 17.68 6.04
C ASN A 292 24.70 17.95 4.52
N ARG A 293 25.54 17.25 3.76
CA ARG A 293 25.63 17.42 2.31
C ARG A 293 25.72 16.05 1.64
N ALA A 294 24.77 15.78 0.74
CA ALA A 294 24.77 14.62 -0.12
C ALA A 294 24.35 15.02 -1.53
N GLU A 295 24.85 14.32 -2.54
CA GLU A 295 24.61 14.59 -3.95
C GLU A 295 23.94 13.40 -4.63
N ILE A 296 23.08 13.66 -5.62
CA ILE A 296 22.46 12.60 -6.44
C ILE A 296 23.57 12.01 -7.33
N PRO A 297 23.70 10.67 -7.44
CA PRO A 297 24.68 10.07 -8.33
C PRO A 297 24.34 10.35 -9.80
N ASP A 298 25.38 10.50 -10.63
CA ASP A 298 25.21 10.79 -12.06
C ASP A 298 24.64 9.60 -12.85
N SER A 299 24.88 8.39 -12.37
CA SER A 299 24.43 7.16 -13.03
C SER A 299 24.39 5.97 -12.07
N LEU A 300 23.82 4.86 -12.54
CA LEU A 300 23.86 3.59 -11.80
C LEU A 300 25.27 3.00 -11.63
N ALA A 301 26.31 3.52 -12.31
CA ALA A 301 27.71 3.13 -12.07
C ALA A 301 28.19 3.60 -10.68
N ASP A 302 27.61 4.69 -10.18
CA ASP A 302 27.94 5.31 -8.89
C ASP A 302 27.00 4.84 -7.76
N VAL A 303 26.30 3.71 -7.99
CA VAL A 303 25.31 3.15 -7.07
C VAL A 303 25.70 1.73 -6.65
N VAL A 304 25.39 1.39 -5.41
CA VAL A 304 25.47 0.01 -4.90
C VAL A 304 24.13 -0.40 -4.25
N ILE A 305 23.90 -1.70 -4.16
CA ILE A 305 22.85 -2.28 -3.33
C ILE A 305 23.52 -2.72 -2.03
N GLY A 306 23.25 -2.01 -0.94
CA GLY A 306 23.88 -2.28 0.36
C GLY A 306 23.39 -3.57 1.00
N PRO A 307 24.12 -4.10 2.04
CA PRO A 307 23.77 -5.38 2.67
C PRO A 307 22.34 -5.41 3.26
N LYS A 308 21.90 -4.30 3.83
CA LYS A 308 20.54 -4.20 4.38
C LYS A 308 19.48 -4.33 3.30
N THR A 309 19.65 -3.62 2.18
CA THR A 309 18.77 -3.72 1.02
C THR A 309 18.82 -5.12 0.41
N ALA A 310 20.00 -5.71 0.27
CA ALA A 310 20.18 -7.09 -0.22
C ALA A 310 19.43 -8.12 0.64
N HIS A 311 19.46 -7.96 1.98
CA HIS A 311 18.67 -8.78 2.89
C HIS A 311 17.15 -8.58 2.69
N GLU A 312 16.69 -7.34 2.59
CA GLU A 312 15.26 -7.01 2.43
C GLU A 312 14.65 -7.56 1.14
N ILE A 313 15.45 -7.61 0.04
CA ILE A 313 15.02 -8.16 -1.23
C ILE A 313 15.31 -9.67 -1.39
N GLY A 314 15.87 -10.32 -0.34
CA GLY A 314 16.08 -11.78 -0.28
C GLY A 314 17.33 -12.28 -0.97
N TRP A 315 18.34 -11.45 -1.24
CA TRP A 315 19.65 -11.91 -1.78
C TRP A 315 20.51 -12.58 -0.72
N ILE A 316 20.38 -12.14 0.52
CA ILE A 316 21.05 -12.76 1.68
C ILE A 316 20.03 -13.05 2.78
N LYS A 317 20.31 -14.07 3.62
CA LYS A 317 19.44 -14.53 4.72
C LYS A 317 19.81 -13.88 6.04
#